data_a8e09ef63620a3b5e5c4779297574464
#
_entry.id   a8e09ef63620a3b5e5c4779297574464
#
_cell.length_a   1.000
_cell.length_b   1.000
_cell.length_c   1.000
_cell.angle_alpha   90.00
_cell.angle_beta   90.00
_cell.angle_gamma   90.00
#
_symmetry.space_group_name_H-M   'P 1'
#
loop_
_entity.id
_entity.type
_entity.pdbx_description
1 polymer ?
#
loop_
_entity_poly.entity_id
_entity_poly.type
_entity_poly.pdbx_seq_one_letter_code
_entity_poly.pdbx_strand_id
1 'polypeptide(L)'
;MIYLDNGATSFNKPLFVRQAMADALMCCANPGRGGYKAAQNAANVVYQCRERASELFDCQPEQVVFTSNCTHGLNIALRSLVKPGSRVV
;
A
#
# COMPACT_ATOMS: atom_id res chain seq x y z
N MET A 1 -15.67 -24.58 5.32
CA MET A 1 -15.96 -23.39 6.16
C MET A 1 -16.56 -22.29 5.28
N ILE A 2 -17.66 -21.72 5.72
CA ILE A 2 -18.25 -20.55 5.08
C ILE A 2 -17.73 -19.31 5.83
N TYR A 3 -17.06 -18.41 5.10
CA TYR A 3 -16.52 -17.17 5.66
C TYR A 3 -17.26 -15.96 5.09
N LEU A 4 -17.93 -15.20 5.95
CA LEU A 4 -18.81 -14.09 5.56
C LEU A 4 -18.28 -12.70 6.01
N ASP A 5 -17.04 -12.62 6.47
CA ASP A 5 -16.43 -11.39 7.02
C ASP A 5 -15.30 -10.84 6.14
N ASN A 6 -15.37 -11.07 4.83
CA ASN A 6 -14.37 -10.54 3.88
C ASN A 6 -14.30 -9.00 3.85
N GLY A 7 -15.36 -8.33 4.31
CA GLY A 7 -15.35 -6.86 4.44
C GLY A 7 -14.38 -6.36 5.50
N ALA A 8 -14.16 -7.12 6.56
CA ALA A 8 -13.15 -6.80 7.57
C ALA A 8 -11.74 -7.18 7.08
N THR A 9 -11.58 -8.39 6.54
CA THR A 9 -10.34 -8.84 5.91
C THR A 9 -10.62 -10.03 4.99
N SER A 10 -9.90 -10.13 3.88
CA SER A 10 -9.99 -11.28 2.98
C SER A 10 -9.35 -12.51 3.63
N PHE A 11 -10.13 -13.58 3.85
CA PHE A 11 -9.60 -14.82 4.42
C PHE A 11 -8.74 -15.58 3.41
N ASN A 12 -9.29 -15.86 2.23
CA ASN A 12 -8.58 -16.53 1.15
C ASN A 12 -7.88 -15.50 0.26
N LYS A 13 -6.58 -15.31 0.47
CA LYS A 13 -5.77 -14.50 -0.44
C LYS A 13 -5.54 -15.26 -1.74
N PRO A 14 -5.68 -14.62 -2.91
CA PRO A 14 -5.34 -15.23 -4.20
C PRO A 14 -3.93 -15.81 -4.21
N LEU A 15 -3.72 -16.87 -4.99
CA LEU A 15 -2.43 -17.58 -5.05
C LEU A 15 -1.28 -16.62 -5.41
N PHE A 16 -1.48 -15.75 -6.40
CA PHE A 16 -0.46 -14.80 -6.84
C PHE A 16 -0.08 -13.76 -5.77
N VAL A 17 -1.01 -13.39 -4.86
CA VAL A 17 -0.68 -12.52 -3.71
C VAL A 17 0.26 -13.23 -2.75
N ARG A 18 -0.02 -14.49 -2.44
CA ARG A 18 0.86 -15.30 -1.56
C ARG A 18 2.23 -15.53 -2.17
N GLN A 19 2.29 -15.78 -3.48
CA GLN A 19 3.54 -15.93 -4.22
C GLN A 19 4.35 -14.63 -4.21
N ALA A 20 3.73 -13.50 -4.52
CA ALA A 20 4.41 -12.20 -4.52
C ALA A 20 4.99 -11.83 -3.14
N MET A 21 4.29 -12.16 -2.06
CA MET A 21 4.81 -11.98 -0.70
C MET A 21 6.03 -12.87 -0.43
N ALA A 22 5.96 -14.16 -0.82
CA ALA A 22 7.08 -15.08 -0.65
C ALA A 22 8.30 -14.63 -1.47
N ASP A 23 8.10 -14.22 -2.71
CA ASP A 23 9.17 -13.73 -3.59
C ASP A 23 9.81 -12.45 -3.03
N ALA A 24 9.01 -11.52 -2.50
CA ALA A 24 9.53 -10.31 -1.87
C ALA A 24 10.40 -10.61 -0.65
N LEU A 25 10.01 -11.58 0.18
CA LEU A 25 10.83 -12.02 1.31
C LEU A 25 12.17 -12.61 0.89
N MET A 26 12.24 -13.21 -0.28
CA MET A 26 13.46 -13.84 -0.80
C MET A 26 14.40 -12.87 -1.52
N CYS A 27 13.88 -11.85 -2.18
CA CYS A 27 14.67 -11.01 -3.12
C CYS A 27 14.69 -9.52 -2.80
N CYS A 28 13.92 -9.05 -1.83
CA CYS A 28 13.82 -7.62 -1.49
C CYS A 28 14.57 -7.27 -0.20
N ALA A 29 15.21 -6.09 -0.22
CA ALA A 29 15.81 -5.46 0.95
C ALA A 29 15.19 -4.09 1.17
N ASN A 30 15.84 -3.17 1.88
CA ASN A 30 15.32 -1.84 2.14
C ASN A 30 15.29 -0.99 0.84
N PRO A 31 14.12 -0.54 0.38
CA PRO A 31 13.98 0.18 -0.88
C PRO A 31 14.59 1.58 -0.88
N GLY A 32 14.87 2.15 0.29
CA GLY A 32 15.32 3.54 0.43
C GLY A 32 16.82 3.75 0.68
N ARG A 33 17.61 2.67 0.80
CA ARG A 33 18.97 2.76 1.34
C ARG A 33 20.03 1.96 0.59
N GLY A 34 20.04 2.02 -0.72
CA GLY A 34 21.13 1.38 -1.44
C GLY A 34 20.90 1.21 -2.92
N GLY A 35 22.02 1.18 -3.66
CA GLY A 35 22.02 0.94 -5.10
C GLY A 35 22.20 -0.54 -5.49
N TYR A 36 22.24 -1.46 -4.53
CA TYR A 36 22.41 -2.88 -4.80
C TYR A 36 21.10 -3.56 -5.23
N LYS A 37 21.21 -4.69 -5.90
CA LYS A 37 20.08 -5.36 -6.59
C LYS A 37 18.85 -5.60 -5.71
N ALA A 38 19.03 -6.07 -4.50
CA ALA A 38 17.90 -6.36 -3.61
C ALA A 38 17.16 -5.09 -3.16
N ALA A 39 17.85 -3.95 -2.97
CA ALA A 39 17.22 -2.67 -2.69
C ALA A 39 16.47 -2.12 -3.92
N GLN A 40 17.05 -2.27 -5.12
CA GLN A 40 16.39 -1.89 -6.37
C GLN A 40 15.14 -2.75 -6.62
N ASN A 41 15.19 -4.06 -6.36
CA ASN A 41 14.02 -4.94 -6.47
C ASN A 41 12.90 -4.46 -5.55
N ALA A 42 13.20 -4.13 -4.31
CA ALA A 42 12.21 -3.62 -3.36
C ALA A 42 11.61 -2.29 -3.83
N ALA A 43 12.43 -1.35 -4.30
CA ALA A 43 11.98 -0.07 -4.85
C ALA A 43 11.05 -0.26 -6.06
N ASN A 44 11.40 -1.18 -6.96
CA ASN A 44 10.57 -1.50 -8.13
C ASN A 44 9.22 -2.10 -7.73
N VAL A 45 9.18 -3.01 -6.76
CA VAL A 45 7.92 -3.59 -6.26
C VAL A 45 7.01 -2.51 -5.69
N VAL A 46 7.54 -1.60 -4.89
CA VAL A 46 6.78 -0.48 -4.32
C VAL A 46 6.26 0.45 -5.42
N TYR A 47 7.10 0.81 -6.38
CA TYR A 47 6.72 1.71 -7.47
C TYR A 47 5.65 1.09 -8.38
N GLN A 48 5.81 -0.17 -8.78
CA GLN A 48 4.80 -0.89 -9.57
C GLN A 48 3.45 -0.98 -8.85
N CYS A 49 3.46 -1.15 -7.54
CA CYS A 49 2.22 -1.13 -6.77
C CYS A 49 1.54 0.24 -6.81
N ARG A 50 2.31 1.34 -6.74
CA ARG A 50 1.80 2.70 -6.93
C ARG A 50 1.22 2.91 -8.32
N GLU A 51 1.90 2.44 -9.37
CA GLU A 51 1.41 2.51 -10.74
C GLU A 51 0.06 1.81 -10.89
N ARG A 52 -0.07 0.58 -10.37
CA ARG A 52 -1.34 -0.16 -10.42
C ARG A 52 -2.47 0.52 -9.63
N ALA A 53 -2.16 1.06 -8.45
CA ALA A 53 -3.13 1.81 -7.68
C ALA A 53 -3.53 3.11 -8.41
N SER A 54 -2.59 3.81 -9.03
CA SER A 54 -2.86 5.03 -9.77
C SER A 54 -3.76 4.80 -10.99
N GLU A 55 -3.58 3.69 -11.70
CA GLU A 55 -4.48 3.25 -12.77
C GLU A 55 -5.92 3.03 -12.27
N LEU A 56 -6.07 2.42 -11.09
CA LEU A 56 -7.39 2.15 -10.49
C LEU A 56 -8.11 3.42 -10.04
N PHE A 57 -7.36 4.39 -9.51
CA PHE A 57 -7.91 5.63 -8.93
C PHE A 57 -7.81 6.85 -9.86
N ASP A 58 -7.34 6.66 -11.08
CA ASP A 58 -7.14 7.74 -12.08
C ASP A 58 -6.34 8.93 -11.50
N CYS A 59 -5.18 8.61 -10.95
CA CYS A 59 -4.26 9.60 -10.36
C CYS A 59 -2.81 9.31 -10.78
N GLN A 60 -1.87 10.14 -10.33
CA GLN A 60 -0.45 9.90 -10.58
C GLN A 60 0.14 8.96 -9.53
N PRO A 61 1.13 8.11 -9.87
CA PRO A 61 1.77 7.21 -8.91
C PRO A 61 2.34 7.92 -7.67
N GLU A 62 2.80 9.16 -7.84
CA GLU A 62 3.34 10.01 -6.77
C GLU A 62 2.27 10.46 -5.76
N GLN A 63 0.99 10.38 -6.13
CA GLN A 63 -0.14 10.71 -5.26
C GLN A 63 -0.60 9.52 -4.42
N VAL A 64 -0.03 8.33 -4.65
CA VAL A 64 -0.32 7.12 -3.88
C VAL A 64 0.65 7.02 -2.70
N VAL A 65 0.12 7.01 -1.50
CA VAL A 65 0.90 6.89 -0.26
C VAL A 65 0.48 5.64 0.50
N PHE A 66 1.45 4.81 0.87
CA PHE A 66 1.19 3.64 1.71
C PHE A 66 1.14 4.01 3.18
N THR A 67 0.19 3.42 3.89
CA THR A 67 0.02 3.58 5.33
C THR A 67 -0.06 2.21 6.00
N SER A 68 0.13 2.16 7.30
CA SER A 68 0.08 0.90 8.06
C SER A 68 -1.32 0.29 8.09
N ASN A 69 -2.35 1.13 8.09
CA ASN A 69 -3.76 0.75 8.08
C ASN A 69 -4.65 1.95 7.74
N CYS A 70 -5.96 1.71 7.65
CA CYS A 70 -6.94 2.77 7.37
C CYS A 70 -6.95 3.86 8.43
N THR A 71 -6.84 3.51 9.71
CA THR A 71 -6.78 4.49 10.82
C THR A 71 -5.61 5.44 10.67
N HIS A 72 -4.43 4.94 10.31
CA HIS A 72 -3.25 5.75 10.02
C HIS A 72 -3.51 6.70 8.84
N GLY A 73 -4.05 6.17 7.74
CA GLY A 73 -4.40 6.98 6.56
C GLY A 73 -5.42 8.08 6.86
N LEU A 74 -6.47 7.77 7.60
CA LEU A 74 -7.47 8.75 8.02
C LEU A 74 -6.89 9.85 8.92
N ASN A 75 -6.01 9.51 9.86
CA ASN A 75 -5.33 10.50 10.70
C ASN A 75 -4.44 11.44 9.88
N ILE A 76 -3.71 10.89 8.90
CA ILE A 76 -2.90 11.73 7.98
C ILE A 76 -3.81 12.69 7.20
N ALA A 77 -4.89 12.17 6.60
CA ALA A 77 -5.81 12.96 5.80
C ALA A 77 -6.48 14.08 6.64
N LEU A 78 -7.02 13.73 7.81
CA LEU A 78 -7.66 14.70 8.71
C LEU A 78 -6.70 15.80 9.14
N ARG A 79 -5.50 15.43 9.58
CA ARG A 79 -4.50 16.42 10.03
C ARG A 79 -3.99 17.32 8.90
N SER A 80 -3.99 16.83 7.67
CA SER A 80 -3.55 17.60 6.50
C SER A 80 -4.63 18.53 5.96
N LEU A 81 -5.89 18.13 6.00
CA LEU A 81 -6.99 18.82 5.33
C LEU A 81 -7.83 19.69 6.28
N VAL A 82 -8.01 19.26 7.53
CA VAL A 82 -8.86 19.97 8.49
C VAL A 82 -8.07 21.09 9.16
N LYS A 83 -8.59 22.32 9.06
CA LYS A 83 -8.02 23.52 9.67
C LYS A 83 -8.87 23.95 10.85
N PRO A 84 -8.33 24.77 11.80
CA PRO A 84 -9.15 25.39 12.83
C PRO A 84 -10.33 26.13 12.23
N GLY A 85 -11.54 25.88 12.73
CA GLY A 85 -12.78 26.44 12.20
C GLY A 85 -13.43 25.69 11.04
N SER A 86 -12.80 24.60 10.54
CA SER A 86 -13.41 23.74 9.53
C SER A 86 -14.63 23.00 10.07
N ARG A 87 -15.66 22.89 9.25
CA ARG A 87 -16.84 22.06 9.55
C ARG A 87 -16.63 20.66 8.97
N VAL A 88 -16.76 19.65 9.81
CA VAL A 88 -16.71 18.24 9.41
C VAL A 88 -18.12 17.65 9.59
N VAL A 89 -18.62 16.97 8.57
CA VAL A 89 -19.94 16.32 8.55
C VAL A 89 -19.79 14.83 8.33
#